data_0b59d6b3f7d9d41e0a040475363ca1d0
#
_entry.id   0b59d6b3f7d9d41e0a040475363ca1d0
#
_cell.length_a   1.000
_cell.length_b   1.000
_cell.length_c   1.000
_cell.angle_alpha   90.00
_cell.angle_beta   90.00
_cell.angle_gamma   90.00
#
_symmetry.space_group_name_H-M   'P 1'
#
loop_
_entity.id
_entity.type
_entity.pdbx_description
1 polymer ?
#
loop_
_entity_poly.entity_id
_entity_poly.type
_entity_poly.pdbx_seq_one_letter_code
_entity_poly.pdbx_strand_id
1 'polypeptide(L)' 'MKFKITLPEKGKGFWVELSSPDLLTEQVMLEIDQWVEQNKLGKRMAFNMWKMKNQKARTWFILKWS' A
#
# COMPACT_ATOMS: atom_id res chain seq x y z
N MET A 1 10.34 -8.60 3.60
CA MET A 1 10.11 -7.35 4.32
C MET A 1 8.67 -7.29 4.79
N LYS A 2 8.48 -7.07 6.07
CA LYS A 2 7.14 -7.10 6.65
C LYS A 2 6.76 -5.73 7.22
N PHE A 3 5.60 -5.26 6.83
CA PHE A 3 5.05 -3.99 7.31
C PHE A 3 3.81 -4.26 8.16
N LYS A 4 3.59 -3.38 9.12
CA LYS A 4 2.30 -3.33 9.80
C LYS A 4 1.36 -2.53 8.92
N ILE A 5 0.32 -3.18 8.42
CA ILE A 5 -0.61 -2.56 7.48
C ILE A 5 -1.93 -2.28 8.19
N THR A 6 -2.39 -1.04 8.09
CA THR A 6 -3.70 -0.65 8.59
C THR A 6 -4.62 -0.38 7.39
N LEU A 7 -5.93 -0.51 7.62
CA LEU A 7 -6.94 -0.33 6.58
C LEU A 7 -7.84 0.84 6.96
N PRO A 8 -7.41 2.07 6.65
CA PRO A 8 -8.22 3.24 7.01
C PRO A 8 -9.52 3.28 6.21
N GLU A 9 -10.59 3.70 6.86
CA GLU A 9 -11.88 3.90 6.22
C GLU A 9 -12.02 5.38 5.85
N LYS A 10 -11.74 5.68 4.57
CA LYS A 10 -11.81 7.05 4.07
C LYS A 10 -12.78 7.11 2.90
N GLY A 11 -14.08 7.12 3.22
CA GLY A 11 -15.09 7.16 2.18
C GLY A 11 -15.08 5.91 1.31
N LYS A 12 -15.17 6.09 -0.01
CA LYS A 12 -15.16 4.97 -0.95
C LYS A 12 -13.73 4.61 -1.34
N GLY A 13 -13.46 3.33 -1.42
CA GLY A 13 -12.18 2.84 -1.89
C GLY A 13 -11.57 1.80 -0.96
N PHE A 14 -10.51 1.19 -1.44
CA PHE A 14 -9.82 0.12 -0.72
C PHE A 14 -8.43 0.62 -0.34
N TRP A 15 -8.36 1.27 0.81
CA TRP A 15 -7.15 1.94 1.25
C TRP A 15 -6.24 1.00 2.03
N VAL A 16 -4.93 1.22 1.90
CA VAL A 16 -3.93 0.57 2.74
C VAL A 16 -2.96 1.63 3.24
N GLU A 17 -2.54 1.51 4.49
CA GLU A 17 -1.57 2.41 5.08
C GLU A 17 -0.50 1.62 5.80
N LEU A 18 0.76 1.94 5.56
CA LEU A 18 1.88 1.30 6.21
C LEU A 18 2.26 2.07 7.47
N SER A 19 2.51 1.36 8.57
CA SER A 19 2.76 1.99 9.86
C SER A 19 3.97 1.45 10.60
N SER A 20 4.97 0.95 9.89
CA SER A 20 6.22 0.45 10.50
C SER A 20 7.30 1.51 10.36
N PRO A 21 7.51 2.38 11.34
CA PRO A 21 8.37 3.56 11.19
C PRO A 21 9.79 3.24 10.73
N ASP A 22 10.36 2.14 11.20
CA ASP A 22 11.73 1.76 10.85
C ASP A 22 11.87 1.35 9.40
N LEU A 23 10.78 1.05 8.72
CA LEU A 23 10.78 0.59 7.33
C LEU A 23 10.26 1.63 6.36
N LEU A 24 9.78 2.77 6.85
CA LEU A 24 9.16 3.79 6.00
C LEU A 24 10.21 4.76 5.44
N THR A 25 11.12 4.23 4.62
CA THR A 25 12.08 5.07 3.92
C THR A 25 11.55 5.40 2.54
N GLU A 26 12.02 6.50 1.97
CA GLU A 26 11.59 6.91 0.64
C GLU A 26 11.88 5.83 -0.40
N GLN A 27 13.06 5.23 -0.32
CA GLN A 27 13.44 4.19 -1.27
C GLN A 27 12.49 3.00 -1.20
N VAL A 28 12.14 2.55 -0.01
CA VAL A 28 11.22 1.43 0.16
C VAL A 28 9.84 1.79 -0.34
N MET A 29 9.38 3.02 -0.05
CA MET A 29 8.07 3.47 -0.52
C MET A 29 8.04 3.51 -2.04
N LEU A 30 9.14 3.92 -2.69
CA LEU A 30 9.21 3.93 -4.15
C LEU A 30 9.17 2.52 -4.73
N GLU A 31 9.82 1.56 -4.08
CA GLU A 31 9.76 0.16 -4.53
C GLU A 31 8.33 -0.37 -4.48
N ILE A 32 7.62 -0.07 -3.41
CA ILE A 32 6.23 -0.49 -3.25
C ILE A 32 5.36 0.17 -4.32
N ASP A 33 5.57 1.46 -4.53
CA ASP A 33 4.81 2.21 -5.53
C ASP A 33 5.02 1.65 -6.93
N GLN A 34 6.27 1.32 -7.28
CA GLN A 34 6.56 0.70 -8.58
C GLN A 34 5.86 -0.63 -8.73
N TRP A 35 5.87 -1.45 -7.68
CA TRP A 35 5.18 -2.73 -7.71
C TRP A 35 3.67 -2.56 -7.91
N VAL A 36 3.07 -1.62 -7.18
CA VAL A 36 1.64 -1.32 -7.31
C VAL A 36 1.33 -0.86 -8.73
N GLU A 37 2.15 0.02 -9.28
CA GLU A 37 1.94 0.55 -10.62
C GLU A 37 2.13 -0.51 -11.70
N GLN A 38 3.18 -1.31 -11.60
CA GLN A 38 3.45 -2.37 -12.56
C GLN A 38 2.34 -3.40 -12.62
N ASN A 39 1.70 -3.67 -11.50
CA ASN A 39 0.61 -4.63 -11.44
C ASN A 39 -0.76 -3.96 -11.57
N LYS A 40 -0.79 -2.66 -11.79
CA LYS A 40 -2.03 -1.89 -11.99
C LYS A 40 -3.04 -2.12 -10.86
N LEU A 41 -2.54 -2.13 -9.63
CA LEU A 41 -3.38 -2.42 -8.47
C LEU A 41 -4.08 -1.20 -7.90
N GLY A 42 -3.49 -0.03 -8.07
CA GLY A 42 -4.05 1.17 -7.50
C GLY A 42 -3.14 2.37 -7.68
N LYS A 43 -3.27 3.34 -6.77
CA LYS A 43 -2.59 4.62 -6.86
C LYS A 43 -2.09 5.05 -5.50
N ARG A 44 -0.87 5.60 -5.46
CA ARG A 44 -0.31 6.16 -4.24
C ARG A 44 -0.99 7.48 -3.92
N MET A 45 -1.51 7.60 -2.70
CA MET A 45 -2.26 8.78 -2.29
C MET A 45 -1.49 9.63 -1.28
N ALA A 46 -0.54 9.03 -0.57
CA ALA A 46 0.31 9.75 0.38
C ALA A 46 1.63 8.99 0.50
N PHE A 47 2.55 9.48 1.31
CA PHE A 47 3.88 8.88 1.44
C PHE A 47 3.81 7.37 1.69
N ASN A 48 2.95 6.95 2.60
CA ASN A 48 2.84 5.55 3.00
C ASN A 48 1.42 5.01 2.83
N MET A 49 0.65 5.57 1.93
CA MET A 49 -0.75 5.19 1.77
C MET A 49 -1.11 5.03 0.30
N TRP A 50 -1.81 3.94 0.01
CA TRP A 50 -2.27 3.64 -1.34
C TRP A 50 -3.77 3.39 -1.36
N LYS A 51 -4.41 3.77 -2.47
CA LYS A 51 -5.80 3.44 -2.72
C LYS A 51 -5.84 2.37 -3.80
N MET A 52 -6.31 1.18 -3.45
CA MET A 52 -6.39 0.07 -4.38
C MET A 52 -7.68 0.14 -5.20
N LYS A 53 -7.64 -0.42 -6.41
CA LYS A 53 -8.77 -0.38 -7.31
C LYS A 53 -9.93 -1.26 -6.87
N ASN A 54 -9.64 -2.34 -6.12
CA ASN A 54 -10.66 -3.25 -5.63
C ASN A 54 -10.12 -4.05 -4.45
N GLN A 55 -10.98 -4.88 -3.86
CA GLN A 55 -10.61 -5.67 -2.69
C GLN A 55 -9.52 -6.70 -3.01
N LYS A 56 -9.57 -7.28 -4.19
CA LYS A 56 -8.57 -8.26 -4.62
C LYS A 56 -7.18 -7.64 -4.68
N ALA A 57 -7.07 -6.43 -5.21
CA ALA A 57 -5.80 -5.71 -5.28
C ALA A 57 -5.29 -5.39 -3.87
N ARG A 58 -6.17 -4.98 -2.96
CA ARG A 58 -5.80 -4.72 -1.58
C ARG A 58 -5.28 -5.99 -0.88
N THR A 59 -5.93 -7.12 -1.13
CA THR A 59 -5.49 -8.40 -0.58
C THR A 59 -4.11 -8.76 -1.10
N TRP A 60 -3.85 -8.56 -2.37
CA TRP A 60 -2.54 -8.80 -2.96
C TRP A 60 -1.46 -7.97 -2.28
N PHE A 61 -1.76 -6.70 -2.07
CA PHE A 61 -0.84 -5.78 -1.39
C PHE A 61 -0.50 -6.31 0.01
N ILE A 62 -1.51 -6.71 0.77
CA ILE A 62 -1.32 -7.23 2.12
C ILE A 62 -0.45 -8.48 2.11
N LEU A 63 -0.73 -9.41 1.21
CA LEU A 63 0.03 -10.66 1.11
C LEU A 63 1.49 -10.42 0.72
N LYS A 64 1.74 -9.41 -0.10
CA LYS A 64 3.08 -9.12 -0.56
C LYS A 64 3.92 -8.43 0.51
N TRP A 65 3.33 -7.50 1.26
CA TRP A 65 4.09 -6.59 2.11
C TRP A 65 3.88 -6.75 3.62
N SER A 66 2.96 -7.57 4.06
CA SER A 66 2.78 -7.79 5.50
C SER A 66 3.45 -9.05 6.05
#